data_fc4dd28c492f5ec242c169d70701c413
#
_entry.id   fc4dd28c492f5ec242c169d70701c413
#
_cell.length_a   1.000
_cell.length_b   1.000
_cell.length_c   1.000
_cell.angle_alpha   90.00
_cell.angle_beta   90.00
_cell.angle_gamma   90.00
#
_symmetry.space_group_name_H-M   'P 1'
#
loop_
_entity.id
_entity.type
_entity.pdbx_description
1 polymer ?
#
loop_
_entity_poly.entity_id
_entity_poly.type
_entity_poly.pdbx_seq_one_letter_code
_entity_poly.pdbx_strand_id
1 'polypeptide(L)'
;MTEDTKIGGASGRFPATHWSAVLAARSDDPAERSRALEAIAAAYWKPIYKYVRIRWGKSNEDAKDLTQDFFAKLFEKEYLDDFDPAKARLRTFLRICADRFVANEAKAAKRLKRGGGATHASLDFDAAENELQRADHDMQLAASSESMDDFLEKEFIRSLFGIAVDKLRSECESRGKLIHFRLFEIYDLEADGARKTSYAELAKEFQIAPTDVTNHLAFARREFRRIALDCLREMTASEDEFRREARALLGVVPE
;
A
#
# COMPACT_ATOMS: atom_id res chain seq x y z
N MET A 1 2.88 -59.21 -1.54
CA MET A 1 2.21 -58.15 -2.30
C MET A 1 1.97 -57.02 -1.32
N THR A 2 2.91 -56.14 -1.27
CA THR A 2 2.88 -54.93 -0.40
C THR A 2 2.55 -53.77 -1.29
N GLU A 3 1.37 -53.17 -1.10
CA GLU A 3 0.96 -51.97 -1.78
C GLU A 3 1.76 -50.77 -1.22
N ASP A 4 2.57 -50.22 -2.09
CA ASP A 4 3.26 -48.95 -1.88
C ASP A 4 2.25 -47.80 -1.77
N THR A 5 2.12 -47.27 -0.59
CA THR A 5 1.37 -46.03 -0.34
C THR A 5 2.12 -44.87 -0.98
N LYS A 6 1.75 -44.49 -2.19
CA LYS A 6 2.21 -43.24 -2.82
C LYS A 6 1.71 -42.04 -2.04
N ILE A 7 2.50 -41.58 -1.09
CA ILE A 7 2.42 -40.20 -0.58
C ILE A 7 3.12 -39.32 -1.60
N GLY A 8 2.46 -39.12 -2.72
CA GLY A 8 2.74 -38.10 -3.70
C GLY A 8 1.64 -37.06 -3.60
N GLY A 9 1.71 -36.22 -2.56
CA GLY A 9 0.90 -35.01 -2.52
C GLY A 9 1.16 -34.25 -3.80
N ALA A 10 0.09 -34.01 -4.56
CA ALA A 10 0.10 -33.14 -5.72
C ALA A 10 0.88 -31.90 -5.35
N SER A 11 1.94 -31.63 -6.11
CA SER A 11 2.61 -30.34 -6.11
C SER A 11 1.53 -29.28 -6.11
N GLY A 12 1.34 -28.61 -4.97
CA GLY A 12 0.50 -27.44 -4.88
C GLY A 12 1.13 -26.39 -5.78
N ARG A 13 0.85 -26.46 -7.07
CA ARG A 13 0.85 -25.33 -7.93
C ARG A 13 -0.18 -24.41 -7.28
N PHE A 14 0.31 -23.43 -6.52
CA PHE A 14 -0.46 -22.23 -6.28
C PHE A 14 -1.07 -21.83 -7.62
N PRO A 15 -2.37 -21.58 -7.68
CA PRO A 15 -2.97 -21.20 -8.94
C PRO A 15 -2.13 -20.03 -9.47
N ALA A 16 -1.63 -20.18 -10.70
CA ALA A 16 -0.80 -19.21 -11.40
C ALA A 16 -1.63 -17.99 -11.85
N THR A 17 -2.48 -17.49 -10.98
CA THR A 17 -3.42 -16.39 -11.23
C THR A 17 -3.42 -15.39 -10.10
N HIS A 18 -2.24 -14.98 -9.66
CA HIS A 18 -2.13 -13.64 -9.13
C HIS A 18 -1.98 -12.68 -10.31
N TRP A 19 -3.09 -12.49 -11.01
CA TRP A 19 -3.24 -11.34 -11.86
C TRP A 19 -3.06 -10.14 -10.98
N SER A 20 -2.18 -9.21 -11.37
CA SER A 20 -2.05 -7.98 -10.62
C SER A 20 -3.43 -7.32 -10.51
N ALA A 21 -3.70 -6.62 -9.42
CA ALA A 21 -4.95 -5.86 -9.28
C ALA A 21 -5.17 -4.93 -10.49
N VAL A 22 -4.08 -4.45 -11.10
CA VAL A 22 -4.11 -3.63 -12.31
C VAL A 22 -4.76 -4.34 -13.50
N LEU A 23 -4.44 -5.63 -13.70
CA LEU A 23 -5.02 -6.43 -14.79
C LEU A 23 -6.42 -6.93 -14.42
N ALA A 24 -6.60 -7.35 -13.16
CA ALA A 24 -7.88 -7.84 -12.66
C ALA A 24 -8.96 -6.74 -12.59
N ALA A 25 -8.57 -5.46 -12.50
CA ALA A 25 -9.51 -4.35 -12.59
C ALA A 25 -10.22 -4.24 -13.95
N ARG A 26 -9.73 -4.97 -14.97
CA ARG A 26 -10.34 -5.07 -16.31
C ARG A 26 -11.05 -6.40 -16.53
N SER A 27 -11.19 -7.23 -15.50
CA SER A 27 -11.86 -8.52 -15.60
C SER A 27 -13.36 -8.33 -15.91
N ASP A 28 -13.90 -9.23 -16.73
CA ASP A 28 -15.33 -9.32 -16.97
C ASP A 28 -16.08 -9.92 -15.76
N ASP A 29 -15.37 -10.57 -14.83
CA ASP A 29 -15.95 -11.02 -13.57
C ASP A 29 -16.11 -9.84 -12.59
N PRO A 30 -17.36 -9.45 -12.25
CA PRO A 30 -17.61 -8.31 -11.36
C PRO A 30 -16.98 -8.46 -9.97
N ALA A 31 -16.89 -9.70 -9.44
CA ALA A 31 -16.33 -9.94 -8.12
C ALA A 31 -14.80 -9.83 -8.13
N GLU A 32 -14.14 -10.26 -9.20
CA GLU A 32 -12.70 -10.10 -9.38
C GLU A 32 -12.35 -8.63 -9.59
N ARG A 33 -13.11 -7.95 -10.45
CA ARG A 33 -12.95 -6.50 -10.72
C ARG A 33 -13.12 -5.67 -9.44
N SER A 34 -14.16 -5.93 -8.64
CA SER A 34 -14.39 -5.20 -7.37
C SER A 34 -13.22 -5.35 -6.41
N ARG A 35 -12.74 -6.59 -6.20
CA ARG A 35 -11.58 -6.84 -5.32
C ARG A 35 -10.30 -6.15 -5.81
N ALA A 36 -10.10 -6.12 -7.11
CA ALA A 36 -8.96 -5.45 -7.72
C ALA A 36 -9.02 -3.93 -7.52
N LEU A 37 -10.18 -3.32 -7.73
CA LEU A 37 -10.41 -1.89 -7.51
C LEU A 37 -10.27 -1.50 -6.04
N GLU A 38 -10.75 -2.34 -5.11
CA GLU A 38 -10.55 -2.17 -3.67
C GLU A 38 -9.06 -2.20 -3.28
N ALA A 39 -8.29 -3.14 -3.85
CA ALA A 39 -6.86 -3.23 -3.61
C ALA A 39 -6.10 -1.98 -4.13
N ILE A 40 -6.46 -1.48 -5.31
CA ILE A 40 -5.91 -0.23 -5.87
C ILE A 40 -6.27 0.95 -4.98
N ALA A 41 -7.54 1.06 -4.55
CA ALA A 41 -7.95 2.12 -3.64
C ALA A 41 -7.16 2.06 -2.33
N ALA A 42 -7.06 0.90 -1.70
CA ALA A 42 -6.33 0.73 -0.45
C ALA A 42 -4.87 1.19 -0.54
N ALA A 43 -4.20 0.90 -1.67
CA ALA A 43 -2.80 1.27 -1.89
C ALA A 43 -2.61 2.77 -2.20
N TYR A 44 -3.58 3.40 -2.86
CA TYR A 44 -3.38 4.73 -3.45
C TYR A 44 -4.20 5.86 -2.81
N TRP A 45 -5.22 5.58 -1.98
CA TRP A 45 -6.04 6.66 -1.44
C TRP A 45 -5.26 7.64 -0.56
N LYS A 46 -4.38 7.16 0.35
CA LYS A 46 -3.53 8.03 1.17
C LYS A 46 -2.56 8.86 0.33
N PRO A 47 -1.77 8.26 -0.58
CA PRO A 47 -0.92 9.01 -1.50
C PRO A 47 -1.68 10.08 -2.29
N ILE A 48 -2.83 9.76 -2.86
CA ILE A 48 -3.65 10.70 -3.64
C ILE A 48 -4.23 11.79 -2.75
N TYR A 49 -4.75 11.45 -1.57
CA TYR A 49 -5.24 12.44 -0.60
C TYR A 49 -4.16 13.46 -0.25
N LYS A 50 -2.98 12.99 0.18
CA LYS A 50 -1.85 13.86 0.53
C LYS A 50 -1.36 14.68 -0.67
N TYR A 51 -1.34 14.07 -1.85
CA TYR A 51 -1.02 14.77 -3.09
C TYR A 51 -2.00 15.93 -3.37
N VAL A 52 -3.31 15.68 -3.26
CA VAL A 52 -4.35 16.71 -3.44
C VAL A 52 -4.22 17.82 -2.40
N ARG A 53 -3.95 17.47 -1.12
CA ARG A 53 -3.70 18.44 -0.05
C ARG A 53 -2.57 19.40 -0.41
N ILE A 54 -1.44 18.87 -0.85
CA ILE A 54 -0.21 19.65 -1.08
C ILE A 54 -0.22 20.34 -2.44
N ARG A 55 -0.39 19.54 -3.50
CA ARG A 55 -0.27 20.05 -4.87
C ARG A 55 -1.32 21.08 -5.22
N TRP A 56 -2.54 20.91 -4.70
CA TRP A 56 -3.70 21.76 -4.99
C TRP A 56 -4.06 22.71 -3.84
N GLY A 57 -3.31 22.70 -2.74
CA GLY A 57 -3.53 23.56 -1.58
C GLY A 57 -4.95 23.45 -1.01
N LYS A 58 -5.53 22.23 -1.01
CA LYS A 58 -6.90 21.99 -0.58
C LYS A 58 -6.98 21.92 0.94
N SER A 59 -8.13 22.33 1.52
CA SER A 59 -8.42 22.06 2.92
C SER A 59 -8.52 20.55 3.17
N ASN A 60 -8.48 20.12 4.44
CA ASN A 60 -8.67 18.73 4.80
C ASN A 60 -10.00 18.20 4.24
N GLU A 61 -11.10 18.89 4.49
CA GLU A 61 -12.43 18.49 4.05
C GLU A 61 -12.54 18.45 2.51
N ASP A 62 -12.10 19.51 1.81
CA ASP A 62 -12.12 19.49 0.34
C ASP A 62 -11.28 18.37 -0.26
N ALA A 63 -10.14 18.02 0.36
CA ALA A 63 -9.29 16.94 -0.14
C ALA A 63 -9.87 15.57 0.13
N LYS A 64 -10.57 15.38 1.26
CA LYS A 64 -11.33 14.16 1.56
C LYS A 64 -12.39 13.93 0.49
N ASP A 65 -13.24 14.93 0.26
CA ASP A 65 -14.33 14.85 -0.73
C ASP A 65 -13.77 14.58 -2.13
N LEU A 66 -12.75 15.36 -2.56
CA LEU A 66 -12.13 15.17 -3.88
C LEU A 66 -11.48 13.79 -4.04
N THR A 67 -10.90 13.25 -2.98
CA THR A 67 -10.27 11.91 -3.04
C THR A 67 -11.34 10.84 -3.17
N GLN A 68 -12.41 10.90 -2.39
CA GLN A 68 -13.52 9.96 -2.45
C GLN A 68 -14.20 10.01 -3.83
N ASP A 69 -14.53 11.21 -4.31
CA ASP A 69 -15.15 11.40 -5.62
C ASP A 69 -14.25 10.93 -6.78
N PHE A 70 -12.94 11.13 -6.64
CA PHE A 70 -11.95 10.64 -7.60
C PHE A 70 -12.00 9.11 -7.72
N PHE A 71 -11.95 8.39 -6.59
CA PHE A 71 -12.00 6.92 -6.62
C PHE A 71 -13.37 6.41 -7.05
N ALA A 72 -14.48 7.04 -6.64
CA ALA A 72 -15.80 6.71 -7.13
C ALA A 72 -15.87 6.80 -8.66
N LYS A 73 -15.39 7.91 -9.23
CA LYS A 73 -15.36 8.08 -10.69
C LYS A 73 -14.37 7.16 -11.40
N LEU A 74 -13.23 6.86 -10.76
CA LEU A 74 -12.26 5.90 -11.28
C LEU A 74 -12.89 4.52 -11.47
N PHE A 75 -13.79 4.13 -10.54
CA PHE A 75 -14.45 2.83 -10.55
C PHE A 75 -15.67 2.78 -11.46
N GLU A 76 -16.43 3.89 -11.57
CA GLU A 76 -17.61 3.97 -12.42
C GLU A 76 -17.30 4.02 -13.91
N LYS A 77 -16.22 4.68 -14.29
CA LYS A 77 -15.91 5.03 -15.68
C LYS A 77 -14.67 4.30 -16.15
N GLU A 78 -14.57 3.09 -16.19
CA GLU A 78 -13.52 2.34 -16.95
C GLU A 78 -12.21 3.12 -17.23
N TYR A 79 -11.86 4.11 -16.36
CA TYR A 79 -10.66 4.93 -16.53
C TYR A 79 -9.38 4.07 -16.58
N LEU A 80 -9.40 2.91 -15.93
CA LEU A 80 -8.29 1.98 -15.95
C LEU A 80 -8.16 1.26 -17.30
N ASP A 81 -9.17 1.30 -18.16
CA ASP A 81 -9.08 0.74 -19.50
C ASP A 81 -8.14 1.57 -20.39
N ASP A 82 -8.04 2.86 -20.11
CA ASP A 82 -7.08 3.76 -20.79
C ASP A 82 -5.63 3.61 -20.28
N PHE A 83 -5.42 2.88 -19.20
CA PHE A 83 -4.08 2.67 -18.65
C PHE A 83 -3.26 1.74 -19.55
N ASP A 84 -2.12 2.21 -20.01
CA ASP A 84 -1.15 1.43 -20.78
C ASP A 84 0.16 1.24 -19.96
N PRO A 85 0.39 0.04 -19.42
CA PRO A 85 1.58 -0.22 -18.60
C PRO A 85 2.89 -0.12 -19.38
N ALA A 86 2.86 -0.14 -20.71
CA ALA A 86 4.04 0.11 -21.52
C ALA A 86 4.44 1.59 -21.56
N LYS A 87 3.50 2.50 -21.29
CA LYS A 87 3.72 3.94 -21.33
C LYS A 87 4.04 4.57 -19.99
N ALA A 88 3.43 4.05 -18.91
CA ALA A 88 3.59 4.63 -17.59
C ALA A 88 3.37 3.59 -16.47
N ARG A 89 3.91 3.87 -15.29
CA ARG A 89 3.56 3.15 -14.05
C ARG A 89 2.14 3.55 -13.61
N LEU A 90 1.44 2.64 -12.92
CA LEU A 90 0.09 2.91 -12.44
C LEU A 90 0.01 4.18 -11.59
N ARG A 91 0.97 4.42 -10.68
CA ARG A 91 1.01 5.62 -9.84
C ARG A 91 1.09 6.92 -10.63
N THR A 92 1.88 6.94 -11.71
CA THR A 92 1.97 8.11 -12.61
C THR A 92 0.66 8.33 -13.35
N PHE A 93 0.04 7.27 -13.84
CA PHE A 93 -1.28 7.33 -14.48
C PHE A 93 -2.34 7.88 -13.54
N LEU A 94 -2.43 7.33 -12.30
CA LEU A 94 -3.40 7.79 -11.29
C LEU A 94 -3.19 9.26 -10.92
N ARG A 95 -1.93 9.72 -10.82
CA ARG A 95 -1.63 11.13 -10.59
C ARG A 95 -2.16 12.02 -11.70
N ILE A 96 -1.93 11.63 -12.96
CA ILE A 96 -2.42 12.39 -14.12
C ILE A 96 -3.96 12.42 -14.12
N CYS A 97 -4.61 11.30 -13.81
CA CYS A 97 -6.06 11.23 -13.68
C CYS A 97 -6.57 12.13 -12.53
N ALA A 98 -5.91 12.12 -11.38
CA ALA A 98 -6.27 12.98 -10.23
C ALA A 98 -6.11 14.46 -10.58
N ASP A 99 -5.02 14.87 -11.25
CA ASP A 99 -4.81 16.24 -11.70
C ASP A 99 -5.93 16.72 -12.65
N ARG A 100 -6.28 15.88 -13.63
CA ARG A 100 -7.37 16.19 -14.57
C ARG A 100 -8.70 16.28 -13.85
N PHE A 101 -8.96 15.37 -12.91
CA PHE A 101 -10.17 15.34 -12.12
C PHE A 101 -10.31 16.62 -11.28
N VAL A 102 -9.31 16.95 -10.44
CA VAL A 102 -9.34 18.14 -9.58
C VAL A 102 -9.45 19.42 -10.40
N ALA A 103 -8.75 19.52 -11.55
CA ALA A 103 -8.86 20.66 -12.44
C ALA A 103 -10.28 20.84 -13.03
N ASN A 104 -10.96 19.73 -13.35
CA ASN A 104 -12.31 19.74 -13.87
C ASN A 104 -13.33 20.10 -12.78
N GLU A 105 -13.20 19.57 -11.56
CA GLU A 105 -14.04 19.93 -10.41
C GLU A 105 -13.87 21.41 -10.04
N ALA A 106 -12.66 21.95 -10.07
CA ALA A 106 -12.41 23.37 -9.85
C ALA A 106 -13.08 24.26 -10.92
N LYS A 107 -13.15 23.81 -12.17
CA LYS A 107 -13.90 24.49 -13.23
C LYS A 107 -15.41 24.36 -13.05
N ALA A 108 -15.90 23.18 -12.63
CA ALA A 108 -17.32 22.93 -12.37
C ALA A 108 -17.83 23.71 -11.15
N ALA A 109 -17.06 23.74 -10.06
CA ALA A 109 -17.38 24.51 -8.85
C ALA A 109 -17.49 26.03 -9.10
N LYS A 110 -16.75 26.56 -10.07
CA LYS A 110 -16.95 27.93 -10.56
C LYS A 110 -18.27 28.13 -11.31
N ARG A 111 -18.90 27.05 -11.78
CA ARG A 111 -20.14 27.09 -12.54
C ARG A 111 -21.39 26.75 -11.73
N LEU A 112 -21.27 25.92 -10.67
CA LEU A 112 -22.40 25.40 -9.89
C LEU A 112 -22.01 25.16 -8.43
N LYS A 113 -22.62 25.91 -7.52
CA LYS A 113 -22.75 25.50 -6.11
C LYS A 113 -23.94 24.54 -6.02
N ARG A 114 -23.74 23.22 -5.95
CA ARG A 114 -24.70 22.25 -5.38
C ARG A 114 -24.08 20.83 -5.32
N GLY A 115 -24.36 20.17 -4.18
CA GLY A 115 -23.82 18.90 -3.78
C GLY A 115 -24.43 17.68 -4.47
N GLY A 116 -23.72 16.58 -4.37
CA GLY A 116 -24.18 15.23 -4.69
C GLY A 116 -23.39 14.24 -3.86
N GLY A 117 -24.07 13.40 -3.07
CA GLY A 117 -23.46 12.41 -2.21
C GLY A 117 -23.21 11.11 -2.96
N ALA A 118 -22.04 10.53 -2.78
CA ALA A 118 -21.67 9.20 -3.23
C ALA A 118 -21.47 8.26 -2.04
N THR A 119 -21.66 6.96 -2.22
CA THR A 119 -21.52 5.91 -1.20
C THR A 119 -20.04 5.70 -0.91
N HIS A 120 -19.64 5.84 0.35
CA HIS A 120 -18.23 5.95 0.75
C HIS A 120 -17.67 4.64 1.30
N ALA A 121 -16.48 4.25 0.82
CA ALA A 121 -15.61 3.35 1.56
C ALA A 121 -15.09 4.07 2.81
N SER A 122 -15.04 3.37 3.97
CA SER A 122 -14.51 3.95 5.20
C SER A 122 -12.99 4.10 5.08
N LEU A 123 -12.53 5.32 4.75
CA LEU A 123 -11.11 5.68 4.67
C LEU A 123 -10.71 6.45 5.93
N ASP A 124 -9.59 6.07 6.56
CA ASP A 124 -9.09 6.73 7.77
C ASP A 124 -8.31 8.01 7.42
N PHE A 125 -9.04 9.04 7.03
CA PHE A 125 -8.45 10.33 6.67
C PHE A 125 -7.80 11.05 7.85
N ASP A 126 -8.24 10.80 9.08
CA ASP A 126 -7.67 11.46 10.26
C ASP A 126 -6.26 10.94 10.53
N ALA A 127 -6.01 9.64 10.35
CA ALA A 127 -4.66 9.09 10.40
C ALA A 127 -3.77 9.70 9.30
N ALA A 128 -4.28 9.83 8.07
CA ALA A 128 -3.52 10.42 6.96
C ALA A 128 -3.19 11.91 7.20
N GLU A 129 -4.12 12.69 7.77
CA GLU A 129 -3.90 14.10 8.12
C GLU A 129 -2.91 14.25 9.27
N ASN A 130 -2.98 13.39 10.29
CA ASN A 130 -2.02 13.38 11.40
C ASN A 130 -0.60 13.04 10.90
N GLU A 131 -0.46 12.10 9.97
CA GLU A 131 0.84 11.82 9.32
C GLU A 131 1.35 13.05 8.55
N LEU A 132 0.45 13.76 7.86
CA LEU A 132 0.77 14.96 7.12
C LEU A 132 1.26 16.08 8.04
N GLN A 133 0.54 16.33 9.15
CA GLN A 133 0.89 17.38 10.13
C GLN A 133 2.22 17.11 10.84
N ARG A 134 2.54 15.85 11.14
CA ARG A 134 3.84 15.48 11.70
C ARG A 134 4.99 15.69 10.71
N ALA A 135 4.72 15.54 9.42
CA ALA A 135 5.67 15.74 8.34
C ALA A 135 5.81 17.21 7.89
N ASP A 136 4.95 18.12 8.40
CA ASP A 136 4.77 19.49 7.86
C ASP A 136 6.08 20.30 7.83
N HIS A 137 6.97 20.09 8.80
CA HIS A 137 8.25 20.80 8.83
C HIS A 137 9.24 20.31 7.76
N ASP A 138 9.31 18.99 7.55
CA ASP A 138 10.18 18.40 6.52
C ASP A 138 9.58 18.53 5.13
N MET A 139 8.24 18.60 5.03
CA MET A 139 7.52 18.69 3.77
C MET A 139 7.46 20.07 3.17
N GLN A 140 7.42 21.15 3.97
CA GLN A 140 7.56 22.51 3.45
C GLN A 140 8.96 22.73 2.84
N LEU A 141 9.97 22.06 3.36
CA LEU A 141 11.32 22.04 2.79
C LEU A 141 11.39 21.15 1.53
N ALA A 142 10.70 20.02 1.50
CA ALA A 142 10.68 19.09 0.37
C ALA A 142 9.83 19.62 -0.80
N ALA A 143 8.68 20.25 -0.53
CA ALA A 143 7.83 20.87 -1.56
C ALA A 143 8.54 21.97 -2.36
N SER A 144 9.64 22.53 -1.82
CA SER A 144 10.47 23.51 -2.51
C SER A 144 11.59 22.89 -3.36
N SER A 145 11.96 21.64 -3.14
CA SER A 145 13.12 20.98 -3.79
C SER A 145 12.82 19.65 -4.47
N GLU A 146 11.70 19.00 -4.16
CA GLU A 146 11.34 17.68 -4.66
C GLU A 146 10.24 17.76 -5.72
N SER A 147 10.33 16.92 -6.75
CA SER A 147 9.24 16.86 -7.73
C SER A 147 8.00 16.23 -7.09
N MET A 148 6.81 16.62 -7.53
CA MET A 148 5.55 16.02 -7.06
C MET A 148 5.46 14.52 -7.40
N ASP A 149 6.23 14.07 -8.38
CA ASP A 149 6.34 12.65 -8.72
C ASP A 149 7.12 11.89 -7.64
N ASP A 150 8.25 12.44 -7.16
CA ASP A 150 9.05 11.85 -6.08
C ASP A 150 8.27 11.81 -4.77
N PHE A 151 7.52 12.88 -4.48
CA PHE A 151 6.61 12.91 -3.32
C PHE A 151 5.58 11.78 -3.38
N LEU A 152 4.87 11.63 -4.50
CA LEU A 152 3.86 10.58 -4.65
C LEU A 152 4.49 9.18 -4.58
N GLU A 153 5.70 9.01 -5.13
CA GLU A 153 6.43 7.75 -5.03
C GLU A 153 6.75 7.39 -3.59
N LYS A 154 7.25 8.32 -2.79
CA LYS A 154 7.52 8.11 -1.36
C LYS A 154 6.25 7.78 -0.58
N GLU A 155 5.17 8.49 -0.82
CA GLU A 155 3.90 8.24 -0.15
C GLU A 155 3.29 6.89 -0.56
N PHE A 156 3.46 6.48 -1.81
CA PHE A 156 3.08 5.14 -2.26
C PHE A 156 3.86 4.05 -1.52
N ILE A 157 5.18 4.22 -1.39
CA ILE A 157 6.03 3.27 -0.65
C ILE A 157 5.59 3.17 0.82
N ARG A 158 5.33 4.30 1.47
CA ARG A 158 4.81 4.34 2.85
C ARG A 158 3.48 3.61 2.98
N SER A 159 2.56 3.86 2.05
CA SER A 159 1.26 3.19 2.02
C SER A 159 1.40 1.68 1.83
N LEU A 160 2.26 1.25 0.90
CA LEU A 160 2.54 -0.17 0.65
C LEU A 160 3.10 -0.87 1.90
N PHE A 161 4.06 -0.24 2.58
CA PHE A 161 4.63 -0.79 3.81
C PHE A 161 3.62 -0.82 4.96
N GLY A 162 2.77 0.21 5.09
CA GLY A 162 1.68 0.20 6.05
C GLY A 162 0.75 -0.99 5.85
N ILE A 163 0.29 -1.23 4.62
CA ILE A 163 -0.52 -2.40 4.26
C ILE A 163 0.20 -3.71 4.59
N ALA A 164 1.50 -3.80 4.31
CA ALA A 164 2.29 -4.99 4.61
C ALA A 164 2.42 -5.24 6.12
N VAL A 165 2.55 -4.19 6.93
CA VAL A 165 2.57 -4.28 8.40
C VAL A 165 1.24 -4.79 8.94
N ASP A 166 0.12 -4.24 8.47
CA ASP A 166 -1.22 -4.66 8.89
C ASP A 166 -1.51 -6.12 8.51
N LYS A 167 -1.13 -6.54 7.29
CA LYS A 167 -1.23 -7.93 6.86
C LYS A 167 -0.35 -8.86 7.72
N LEU A 168 0.90 -8.44 8.04
CA LEU A 168 1.79 -9.21 8.92
C LEU A 168 1.18 -9.37 10.32
N ARG A 169 0.61 -8.30 10.89
CA ARG A 169 -0.09 -8.36 12.19
C ARG A 169 -1.19 -9.40 12.15
N SER A 170 -2.09 -9.31 11.17
CA SER A 170 -3.22 -10.22 11.01
C SER A 170 -2.78 -11.67 10.80
N GLU A 171 -1.73 -11.91 10.00
CA GLU A 171 -1.19 -13.26 9.82
C GLU A 171 -0.54 -13.81 11.10
N CYS A 172 0.16 -12.98 11.85
CA CYS A 172 0.74 -13.37 13.14
C CYS A 172 -0.34 -13.68 14.19
N GLU A 173 -1.40 -12.89 14.24
CA GLU A 173 -2.54 -13.13 15.13
C GLU A 173 -3.23 -14.46 14.81
N SER A 174 -3.56 -14.68 13.53
CA SER A 174 -4.25 -15.91 13.10
C SER A 174 -3.44 -17.20 13.35
N ARG A 175 -2.11 -17.11 13.39
CA ARG A 175 -1.17 -18.23 13.63
C ARG A 175 -0.74 -18.34 15.10
N GLY A 176 -1.26 -17.53 16.02
CA GLY A 176 -0.83 -17.50 17.42
C GLY A 176 0.62 -17.03 17.63
N LYS A 177 1.13 -16.22 16.69
CA LYS A 177 2.51 -15.70 16.67
C LYS A 177 2.57 -14.19 16.95
N LEU A 178 1.63 -13.64 17.71
CA LEU A 178 1.55 -12.20 17.98
C LEU A 178 2.84 -11.64 18.61
N ILE A 179 3.55 -12.44 19.42
CA ILE A 179 4.85 -12.05 20.00
C ILE A 179 5.90 -11.71 18.91
N HIS A 180 5.90 -12.43 17.77
CA HIS A 180 6.83 -12.16 16.68
C HIS A 180 6.57 -10.79 16.07
N PHE A 181 5.28 -10.45 15.89
CA PHE A 181 4.87 -9.14 15.39
C PHE A 181 5.22 -8.03 16.39
N ARG A 182 4.92 -8.22 17.70
CA ARG A 182 5.21 -7.23 18.73
C ARG A 182 6.69 -6.90 18.84
N LEU A 183 7.56 -7.90 18.79
CA LEU A 183 9.00 -7.68 18.77
C LEU A 183 9.46 -6.88 17.54
N PHE A 184 8.89 -7.19 16.37
CA PHE A 184 9.16 -6.47 15.12
C PHE A 184 8.67 -5.01 15.19
N GLU A 185 7.47 -4.78 15.72
CA GLU A 185 6.89 -3.46 15.93
C GLU A 185 7.83 -2.58 16.77
N ILE A 186 8.22 -3.06 17.97
CA ILE A 186 9.08 -2.30 18.89
C ILE A 186 10.48 -2.09 18.32
N TYR A 187 11.06 -3.13 17.72
CA TYR A 187 12.47 -3.10 17.33
C TYR A 187 12.72 -2.44 15.97
N ASP A 188 11.84 -2.72 14.99
CA ASP A 188 12.05 -2.31 13.60
C ASP A 188 11.16 -1.11 13.18
N LEU A 189 9.97 -0.93 13.79
CA LEU A 189 9.05 0.14 13.40
C LEU A 189 9.05 1.33 14.35
N GLU A 190 9.11 1.13 15.67
CA GLU A 190 9.07 2.20 16.68
C GLU A 190 10.46 2.76 17.02
N ALA A 191 11.52 2.28 16.36
CA ALA A 191 12.88 2.75 16.59
C ALA A 191 13.06 4.21 16.15
N ASP A 192 12.39 5.14 16.85
CA ASP A 192 12.70 6.57 16.79
C ASP A 192 14.10 6.79 17.38
N GLY A 193 15.03 7.09 16.50
CA GLY A 193 16.43 7.42 16.60
C GLY A 193 17.14 7.72 17.94
N ALA A 194 16.43 7.81 19.06
CA ALA A 194 17.00 8.22 20.34
C ALA A 194 17.51 7.05 21.21
N ARG A 195 16.89 5.86 21.16
CA ARG A 195 17.35 4.68 21.92
C ARG A 195 16.80 3.38 21.31
N LYS A 196 17.66 2.67 20.60
CA LYS A 196 17.32 1.34 20.10
C LYS A 196 17.26 0.35 21.25
N THR A 197 16.08 -0.22 21.55
CA THR A 197 15.91 -1.26 22.57
C THR A 197 16.79 -2.46 22.25
N SER A 198 17.59 -2.92 23.21
CA SER A 198 18.47 -4.07 23.00
C SER A 198 17.72 -5.40 23.03
N TYR A 199 18.28 -6.45 22.41
CA TYR A 199 17.70 -7.79 22.47
C TYR A 199 17.58 -8.32 23.92
N ALA A 200 18.49 -7.93 24.81
CA ALA A 200 18.45 -8.31 26.21
C ALA A 200 17.28 -7.63 26.97
N GLU A 201 16.99 -6.36 26.65
CA GLU A 201 15.84 -5.65 27.20
C GLU A 201 14.53 -6.26 26.72
N LEU A 202 14.40 -6.55 25.41
CA LEU A 202 13.24 -7.25 24.85
C LEU A 202 13.05 -8.64 25.44
N ALA A 203 14.13 -9.41 25.59
CA ALA A 203 14.09 -10.74 26.21
C ALA A 203 13.54 -10.69 27.63
N LYS A 204 13.96 -9.68 28.42
CA LYS A 204 13.48 -9.46 29.77
C LYS A 204 12.03 -9.02 29.80
N GLU A 205 11.63 -8.09 28.94
CA GLU A 205 10.25 -7.57 28.85
C GLU A 205 9.26 -8.66 28.48
N PHE A 206 9.58 -9.47 27.47
CA PHE A 206 8.71 -10.54 26.99
C PHE A 206 8.90 -11.88 27.72
N GLN A 207 9.80 -11.96 28.69
CA GLN A 207 10.12 -13.17 29.50
C GLN A 207 10.50 -14.38 28.61
N ILE A 208 11.33 -14.15 27.60
CA ILE A 208 11.86 -15.15 26.67
C ILE A 208 13.39 -15.13 26.64
N ALA A 209 14.00 -16.16 26.05
CA ALA A 209 15.47 -16.16 25.88
C ALA A 209 15.89 -15.14 24.79
N PRO A 210 17.09 -14.54 24.90
CA PRO A 210 17.62 -13.64 23.87
C PRO A 210 17.74 -14.29 22.48
N THR A 211 17.96 -15.60 22.43
CA THR A 211 17.94 -16.40 21.20
C THR A 211 16.56 -16.42 20.55
N ASP A 212 15.49 -16.44 21.36
CA ASP A 212 14.11 -16.42 20.86
C ASP A 212 13.76 -15.07 20.26
N VAL A 213 14.26 -13.95 20.85
CA VAL A 213 14.12 -12.61 20.25
C VAL A 213 14.70 -12.59 18.84
N THR A 214 15.94 -13.14 18.68
CA THR A 214 16.59 -13.23 17.37
C THR A 214 15.76 -14.04 16.37
N ASN A 215 15.26 -15.20 16.79
CA ASN A 215 14.47 -16.09 15.93
C ASN A 215 13.13 -15.47 15.56
N HIS A 216 12.45 -14.81 16.50
CA HIS A 216 11.17 -14.17 16.27
C HIS A 216 11.29 -12.97 15.33
N LEU A 217 12.32 -12.12 15.52
CA LEU A 217 12.59 -11.01 14.60
C LEU A 217 12.97 -11.51 13.19
N ALA A 218 13.80 -12.55 13.10
CA ALA A 218 14.15 -13.14 11.80
C ALA A 218 12.91 -13.68 11.07
N PHE A 219 12.00 -14.34 11.79
CA PHE A 219 10.71 -14.78 11.23
C PHE A 219 9.89 -13.59 10.74
N ALA A 220 9.65 -12.59 11.60
CA ALA A 220 8.79 -11.46 11.27
C ALA A 220 9.34 -10.65 10.07
N ARG A 221 10.66 -10.41 10.02
CA ARG A 221 11.31 -9.72 8.90
C ARG A 221 11.20 -10.49 7.58
N ARG A 222 11.32 -11.82 7.62
CA ARG A 222 11.14 -12.65 6.43
C ARG A 222 9.69 -12.61 5.93
N GLU A 223 8.72 -12.76 6.83
CA GLU A 223 7.30 -12.70 6.47
C GLU A 223 6.91 -11.29 5.99
N PHE A 224 7.38 -10.23 6.66
CA PHE A 224 7.17 -8.85 6.21
C PHE A 224 7.67 -8.64 4.78
N ARG A 225 8.91 -9.11 4.49
CA ARG A 225 9.46 -8.99 3.12
C ARG A 225 8.61 -9.74 2.11
N ARG A 226 8.18 -10.96 2.42
CA ARG A 226 7.27 -11.74 1.56
C ARG A 226 5.99 -10.97 1.28
N ILE A 227 5.32 -10.50 2.33
CA ILE A 227 4.06 -9.76 2.22
C ILE A 227 4.24 -8.45 1.43
N ALA A 228 5.32 -7.71 1.69
CA ALA A 228 5.62 -6.47 0.95
C ALA A 228 5.83 -6.74 -0.56
N LEU A 229 6.51 -7.83 -0.90
CA LEU A 229 6.67 -8.27 -2.30
C LEU A 229 5.33 -8.68 -2.91
N ASP A 230 4.48 -9.39 -2.19
CA ASP A 230 3.15 -9.78 -2.66
C ASP A 230 2.27 -8.53 -2.90
N CYS A 231 2.27 -7.56 -1.97
CA CYS A 231 1.57 -6.29 -2.16
C CYS A 231 2.11 -5.50 -3.36
N LEU A 232 3.41 -5.49 -3.56
CA LEU A 232 4.02 -4.81 -4.72
C LEU A 232 3.62 -5.49 -6.04
N ARG A 233 3.61 -6.82 -6.08
CA ARG A 233 3.20 -7.59 -7.25
C ARG A 233 1.76 -7.31 -7.64
N GLU A 234 0.87 -7.15 -6.68
CA GLU A 234 -0.52 -6.74 -6.92
C GLU A 234 -0.64 -5.38 -7.63
N MET A 235 0.34 -4.48 -7.40
CA MET A 235 0.33 -3.11 -7.94
C MET A 235 1.17 -2.93 -9.20
N THR A 236 1.68 -4.01 -9.78
CA THR A 236 2.47 -3.99 -11.03
C THR A 236 1.75 -4.76 -12.14
N ALA A 237 1.89 -4.30 -13.39
CA ALA A 237 1.17 -4.87 -14.53
C ALA A 237 1.95 -5.98 -15.25
N SER A 238 3.24 -6.19 -14.90
CA SER A 238 4.08 -7.22 -15.51
C SER A 238 5.17 -7.69 -14.55
N GLU A 239 5.69 -8.89 -14.81
CA GLU A 239 6.80 -9.44 -14.02
C GLU A 239 8.08 -8.59 -14.14
N ASP A 240 8.33 -8.00 -15.30
CA ASP A 240 9.49 -7.12 -15.51
C ASP A 240 9.35 -5.81 -14.72
N GLU A 241 8.15 -5.25 -14.64
CA GLU A 241 7.85 -4.10 -13.80
C GLU A 241 8.05 -4.46 -12.34
N PHE A 242 7.48 -5.57 -11.89
CA PHE A 242 7.62 -6.07 -10.51
C PHE A 242 9.09 -6.22 -10.12
N ARG A 243 9.92 -6.86 -10.95
CA ARG A 243 11.35 -7.05 -10.65
C ARG A 243 12.12 -5.73 -10.56
N ARG A 244 11.81 -4.77 -11.43
CA ARG A 244 12.41 -3.43 -11.36
C ARG A 244 12.02 -2.69 -10.09
N GLU A 245 10.73 -2.71 -9.73
CA GLU A 245 10.21 -2.07 -8.53
C GLU A 245 10.73 -2.74 -7.26
N ALA A 246 10.74 -4.06 -7.18
CA ALA A 246 11.26 -4.81 -6.03
C ALA A 246 12.74 -4.50 -5.78
N ARG A 247 13.54 -4.40 -6.85
CA ARG A 247 14.94 -3.99 -6.74
C ARG A 247 15.08 -2.55 -6.26
N ALA A 248 14.28 -1.64 -6.79
CA ALA A 248 14.37 -0.22 -6.46
C ALA A 248 13.89 0.06 -5.02
N LEU A 249 12.80 -0.56 -4.58
CA LEU A 249 12.14 -0.26 -3.30
C LEU A 249 12.66 -1.12 -2.13
N LEU A 250 12.97 -2.39 -2.39
CA LEU A 250 13.32 -3.37 -1.36
C LEU A 250 14.77 -3.85 -1.44
N GLY A 251 15.51 -3.43 -2.48
CA GLY A 251 16.89 -3.88 -2.71
C GLY A 251 17.01 -5.39 -3.00
N VAL A 252 15.91 -6.05 -3.39
CA VAL A 252 15.86 -7.50 -3.65
C VAL A 252 15.61 -7.78 -5.12
N VAL A 253 16.23 -8.85 -5.61
CA VAL A 253 15.90 -9.44 -6.90
C VAL A 253 15.03 -10.66 -6.58
N PRO A 254 13.71 -10.61 -6.86
CA PRO A 254 12.86 -11.79 -6.73
C PRO A 254 13.33 -12.86 -7.70
N GLU A 255 13.37 -14.11 -7.22
CA GLU A 255 13.66 -15.28 -8.05
C GLU A 255 12.51 -15.58 -9.01
#